data_7a57df7b1f44298934c6a151ec5e5520
#
_entry.id   7a57df7b1f44298934c6a151ec5e5520
#
_cell.length_a   1.000
_cell.length_b   1.000
_cell.length_c   1.000
_cell.angle_alpha   90.00
_cell.angle_beta   90.00
_cell.angle_gamma   90.00
#
_symmetry.space_group_name_H-M   'P 1'
#
loop_
_entity.id
_entity.type
_entity.pdbx_description
1 polymer ?
#
loop_
_entity_poly.entity_id
_entity_poly.type
_entity_poly.pdbx_seq_one_letter_code
_entity_poly.pdbx_strand_id
1 'polypeptide(L)'
;LSVFLSFYVYIFAGHYEKAGEHHDFAERKSSRKALLEGIIPLLMPVFVVGSILMGIVTPTEAASFAVAYAMFVGLFIFRELKPSRLAGLFARAMRDSAIVMVVIGAVAAANWLLNYNRVPNMITDFALTFMTAKWMFLISSMILFLVVGLFLEGIAAMLVLVPILHPIAVSMGVDPTHYGILVVFNLMIGLITPPMGLCLFVVDSVAEVGLGRLIRQIWPFFLVELV
;
A
#
# COMPACT_ATOMS: atom_id res chain seq x y z
N LEU A 1 7.76 12.18 7.10
CA LEU A 1 6.72 12.32 6.08
C LEU A 1 5.39 12.73 6.70
N SER A 2 4.79 11.94 7.61
CA SER A 2 3.48 12.25 8.23
C SER A 2 3.39 13.63 8.87
N VAL A 3 4.48 14.11 9.49
CA VAL A 3 4.53 15.47 10.06
C VAL A 3 4.45 16.54 8.95
N PHE A 4 5.16 16.34 7.85
CA PHE A 4 5.10 17.25 6.70
C PHE A 4 3.72 17.27 6.06
N LEU A 5 3.10 16.12 5.88
CA LEU A 5 1.74 15.99 5.35
C LEU A 5 0.71 16.64 6.29
N SER A 6 0.82 16.43 7.61
CA SER A 6 -0.05 17.07 8.59
C SER A 6 0.11 18.59 8.60
N PHE A 7 1.35 19.07 8.49
CA PHE A 7 1.64 20.50 8.41
C PHE A 7 1.09 21.13 7.13
N TYR A 8 1.23 20.43 6.00
CA TYR A 8 0.62 20.86 4.73
C TYR A 8 -0.89 20.96 4.85
N VAL A 9 -1.55 19.91 5.37
CA VAL A 9 -3.01 19.91 5.59
C VAL A 9 -3.41 21.06 6.52
N TYR A 10 -2.70 21.29 7.61
CA TYR A 10 -2.99 22.37 8.55
C TYR A 10 -2.95 23.76 7.90
N ILE A 11 -1.93 24.03 7.08
CA ILE A 11 -1.78 25.33 6.39
C ILE A 11 -2.86 25.54 5.32
N PHE A 12 -3.17 24.49 4.56
CA PHE A 12 -4.06 24.61 3.41
C PHE A 12 -5.52 24.24 3.72
N ALA A 13 -5.83 23.69 4.89
CA ALA A 13 -7.18 23.29 5.27
C ALA A 13 -8.20 24.41 5.11
N GLY A 14 -7.88 25.64 5.54
CA GLY A 14 -8.76 26.80 5.39
C GLY A 14 -9.01 27.25 3.93
N HIS A 15 -8.16 26.85 3.00
CA HIS A 15 -8.36 27.10 1.57
C HIS A 15 -9.31 26.06 0.95
N TYR A 16 -9.24 24.82 1.41
CA TYR A 16 -10.11 23.72 0.96
C TYR A 16 -11.52 23.81 1.55
N GLU A 17 -11.65 24.31 2.79
CA GLU A 17 -12.94 24.51 3.46
C GLU A 17 -13.87 25.51 2.72
N LYS A 18 -13.30 26.51 2.02
CA LYS A 18 -14.03 27.45 1.19
C LYS A 18 -14.50 26.89 -0.16
N ALA A 19 -13.93 25.78 -0.61
CA ALA A 19 -14.25 25.14 -1.88
C ALA A 19 -15.26 23.99 -1.76
N GLY A 20 -15.56 23.55 -0.53
CA GLY A 20 -16.53 22.48 -0.24
C GLY A 20 -17.93 23.06 -0.10
N GLU A 21 -18.87 22.70 -0.98
CA GLU A 21 -20.28 22.76 -0.66
C GLU A 21 -20.50 21.96 0.62
N HIS A 22 -21.15 22.58 1.61
CA HIS A 22 -21.58 21.90 2.82
C HIS A 22 -22.49 20.73 2.43
N HIS A 23 -21.94 19.54 2.29
CA HIS A 23 -22.74 18.35 2.46
C HIS A 23 -23.18 18.36 3.93
N ASP A 24 -24.48 18.53 4.11
CA ASP A 24 -25.16 18.38 5.40
C ASP A 24 -24.81 16.97 5.91
N PHE A 25 -23.76 16.89 6.75
CA PHE A 25 -23.46 15.66 7.47
C PHE A 25 -24.64 15.41 8.39
N ALA A 26 -25.51 14.50 7.91
CA ALA A 26 -26.66 14.05 8.65
C ALA A 26 -26.27 13.81 10.12
N GLU A 27 -27.03 14.45 11.01
CA GLU A 27 -27.04 14.31 12.46
C GLU A 27 -25.65 14.09 13.11
N ARG A 28 -25.11 15.15 13.65
CA ARG A 28 -23.95 15.14 14.54
C ARG A 28 -24.25 14.22 15.74
N LYS A 29 -24.00 12.92 15.57
CA LYS A 29 -23.95 11.99 16.72
C LYS A 29 -23.03 12.62 17.75
N SER A 30 -23.47 12.71 18.99
CA SER A 30 -22.68 13.29 20.08
C SER A 30 -21.24 12.82 19.96
N SER A 31 -20.28 13.74 19.85
CA SER A 31 -18.85 13.45 19.61
C SER A 31 -18.31 12.36 20.53
N ARG A 32 -18.82 12.23 21.74
CA ARG A 32 -18.47 11.17 22.69
C ARG A 32 -18.90 9.77 22.24
N LYS A 33 -20.13 9.65 21.69
CA LYS A 33 -20.60 8.35 21.18
C LYS A 33 -19.82 7.92 19.94
N ALA A 34 -19.59 8.85 19.01
CA ALA A 34 -18.77 8.59 17.82
C ALA A 34 -17.33 8.21 18.18
N LEU A 35 -16.76 8.83 19.23
CA LEU A 35 -15.42 8.50 19.70
C LEU A 35 -15.36 7.09 20.31
N LEU A 36 -16.35 6.74 21.13
CA LEU A 36 -16.44 5.39 21.77
C LEU A 36 -16.70 4.31 20.71
N GLU A 37 -17.56 4.56 19.74
CA GLU A 37 -17.82 3.64 18.64
C GLU A 37 -16.58 3.50 17.72
N GLY A 38 -15.75 4.55 17.57
CA GLY A 38 -14.53 4.55 16.77
C GLY A 38 -13.31 3.94 17.46
N ILE A 39 -13.21 3.95 18.80
CA ILE A 39 -12.08 3.40 19.55
C ILE A 39 -11.93 1.89 19.29
N ILE A 40 -13.02 1.15 19.27
CA ILE A 40 -13.00 -0.29 19.08
C ILE A 40 -12.33 -0.68 17.75
N PRO A 41 -12.76 -0.16 16.58
CA PRO A 41 -12.06 -0.43 15.33
C PRO A 41 -10.60 0.05 15.32
N LEU A 42 -10.28 1.19 15.97
CA LEU A 42 -8.93 1.74 16.03
C LEU A 42 -7.96 0.90 16.89
N LEU A 43 -8.46 0.13 17.84
CA LEU A 43 -7.63 -0.80 18.61
C LEU A 43 -7.00 -1.88 17.74
N MET A 44 -7.65 -2.30 16.65
CA MET A 44 -7.13 -3.35 15.78
C MET A 44 -5.79 -2.97 15.11
N PRO A 45 -5.66 -1.85 14.39
CA PRO A 45 -4.38 -1.43 13.84
C PRO A 45 -3.30 -1.24 14.90
N VAL A 46 -3.65 -0.65 16.05
CA VAL A 46 -2.71 -0.46 17.17
C VAL A 46 -2.20 -1.80 17.71
N PHE A 47 -3.09 -2.77 17.88
CA PHE A 47 -2.73 -4.11 18.33
C PHE A 47 -1.86 -4.84 17.30
N VAL A 48 -2.26 -4.82 16.02
CA VAL A 48 -1.53 -5.50 14.94
C VAL A 48 -0.12 -4.92 14.80
N VAL A 49 0.00 -3.60 14.62
CA VAL A 49 1.30 -2.95 14.44
C VAL A 49 2.14 -3.07 15.72
N GLY A 50 1.55 -2.83 16.89
CA GLY A 50 2.24 -2.91 18.18
C GLY A 50 2.80 -4.30 18.46
N SER A 51 2.04 -5.36 18.22
CA SER A 51 2.49 -6.74 18.46
C SER A 51 3.61 -7.19 17.50
N ILE A 52 3.56 -6.73 16.24
CA ILE A 52 4.64 -6.98 15.27
C ILE A 52 5.92 -6.22 15.67
N LEU A 53 5.81 -4.93 16.01
CA LEU A 53 6.97 -4.11 16.40
C LEU A 53 7.63 -4.60 17.69
N MET A 54 6.85 -5.15 18.63
CA MET A 54 7.37 -5.78 19.84
C MET A 54 7.96 -7.17 19.58
N GLY A 55 7.84 -7.71 18.37
CA GLY A 55 8.34 -9.05 18.02
C GLY A 55 7.56 -10.19 18.69
N ILE A 56 6.33 -9.93 19.18
CA ILE A 56 5.51 -10.93 19.87
C ILE A 56 4.87 -11.91 18.87
N VAL A 57 4.46 -11.40 17.71
CA VAL A 57 3.82 -12.18 16.65
C VAL A 57 4.41 -11.85 15.29
N THR A 58 4.35 -12.80 14.37
CA THR A 58 4.67 -12.60 12.97
C THR A 58 3.54 -11.83 12.25
N PRO A 59 3.80 -11.17 11.10
CA PRO A 59 2.75 -10.51 10.33
C PRO A 59 1.57 -11.41 9.95
N THR A 60 1.83 -12.68 9.66
CA THR A 60 0.80 -13.68 9.33
C THR A 60 -0.08 -14.05 10.54
N GLU A 61 0.52 -14.20 11.70
CA GLU A 61 -0.22 -14.42 12.96
C GLU A 61 -1.04 -13.19 13.33
N ALA A 62 -0.46 -11.99 13.22
CA ALA A 62 -1.16 -10.74 13.46
C ALA A 62 -2.38 -10.57 12.54
N ALA A 63 -2.26 -10.94 11.25
CA ALA A 63 -3.38 -10.94 10.32
C ALA A 63 -4.50 -11.90 10.76
N SER A 64 -4.15 -13.10 11.26
CA SER A 64 -5.12 -14.08 11.78
C SER A 64 -5.86 -13.54 13.01
N PHE A 65 -5.15 -12.91 13.93
CA PHE A 65 -5.75 -12.22 15.08
C PHE A 65 -6.66 -11.07 14.66
N ALA A 66 -6.24 -10.27 13.63
CA ALA A 66 -7.06 -9.19 13.11
C ALA A 66 -8.40 -9.70 12.55
N VAL A 67 -8.39 -10.82 11.82
CA VAL A 67 -9.62 -11.46 11.31
C VAL A 67 -10.51 -11.92 12.47
N ALA A 68 -9.94 -12.61 13.47
CA ALA A 68 -10.69 -13.06 14.64
C ALA A 68 -11.30 -11.88 15.41
N TYR A 69 -10.51 -10.80 15.61
CA TYR A 69 -10.98 -9.57 16.25
C TYR A 69 -12.11 -8.91 15.46
N ALA A 70 -11.95 -8.73 14.15
CA ALA A 70 -12.96 -8.12 13.30
C ALA A 70 -14.28 -8.94 13.30
N MET A 71 -14.18 -10.28 13.26
CA MET A 71 -15.34 -11.17 13.39
C MET A 71 -16.01 -11.02 14.75
N PHE A 72 -15.24 -11.01 15.83
CA PHE A 72 -15.79 -10.86 17.18
C PHE A 72 -16.52 -9.51 17.32
N VAL A 73 -15.88 -8.42 16.92
CA VAL A 73 -16.46 -7.07 16.99
C VAL A 73 -17.71 -6.95 16.11
N GLY A 74 -17.63 -7.45 14.88
CA GLY A 74 -18.74 -7.38 13.92
C GLY A 74 -19.96 -8.25 14.31
N LEU A 75 -19.74 -9.41 14.94
CA LEU A 75 -20.80 -10.31 15.36
C LEU A 75 -21.43 -9.92 16.70
N PHE A 76 -20.61 -9.56 17.69
CA PHE A 76 -21.05 -9.43 19.09
C PHE A 76 -21.22 -7.98 19.53
N ILE A 77 -20.34 -7.07 19.08
CA ILE A 77 -20.35 -5.67 19.51
C ILE A 77 -21.27 -4.83 18.61
N PHE A 78 -20.96 -4.73 17.34
CA PHE A 78 -21.75 -3.94 16.39
C PHE A 78 -22.97 -4.72 15.85
N ARG A 79 -22.91 -6.04 15.86
CA ARG A 79 -23.99 -6.93 15.37
C ARG A 79 -24.40 -6.68 13.93
N GLU A 80 -23.53 -6.07 13.15
CA GLU A 80 -23.74 -5.82 11.72
C GLU A 80 -23.44 -7.06 10.87
N LEU A 81 -22.55 -7.92 11.36
CA LEU A 81 -22.16 -9.15 10.69
C LEU A 81 -23.14 -10.27 11.05
N LYS A 82 -23.88 -10.76 10.06
CA LYS A 82 -24.80 -11.90 10.26
C LYS A 82 -24.04 -13.22 10.02
N PRO A 83 -24.21 -14.25 10.90
CA PRO A 83 -23.56 -15.55 10.72
C PRO A 83 -23.82 -16.18 9.34
N SER A 84 -25.01 -15.96 8.78
CA SER A 84 -25.39 -16.47 7.45
C SER A 84 -24.55 -15.87 6.30
N ARG A 85 -23.91 -14.71 6.49
CA ARG A 85 -23.04 -14.07 5.50
C ARG A 85 -21.59 -14.49 5.60
N LEU A 86 -21.17 -15.12 6.70
CA LEU A 86 -19.78 -15.53 6.92
C LEU A 86 -19.28 -16.49 5.84
N ALA A 87 -20.06 -17.51 5.48
CA ALA A 87 -19.69 -18.45 4.43
C ALA A 87 -19.40 -17.75 3.10
N GLY A 88 -20.22 -16.75 2.72
CA GLY A 88 -20.00 -15.95 1.52
C GLY A 88 -18.76 -15.06 1.59
N LEU A 89 -18.47 -14.49 2.77
CA LEU A 89 -17.27 -13.70 2.99
C LEU A 89 -16.00 -14.55 2.89
N PHE A 90 -15.99 -15.73 3.55
CA PHE A 90 -14.88 -16.67 3.43
C PHE A 90 -14.68 -17.16 2.00
N ALA A 91 -15.77 -17.48 1.28
CA ALA A 91 -15.66 -17.90 -0.12
C ALA A 91 -15.06 -16.82 -1.03
N ARG A 92 -15.37 -15.54 -0.79
CA ARG A 92 -14.73 -14.41 -1.51
C ARG A 92 -13.26 -14.29 -1.15
N ALA A 93 -12.95 -14.28 0.15
CA ALA A 93 -11.57 -14.21 0.62
C ALA A 93 -10.70 -15.36 0.09
N MET A 94 -11.24 -16.59 0.05
CA MET A 94 -10.56 -17.75 -0.53
C MET A 94 -10.31 -17.57 -2.03
N ARG A 95 -11.28 -17.02 -2.78
CA ARG A 95 -11.12 -16.75 -4.21
C ARG A 95 -10.01 -15.72 -4.45
N ASP A 96 -10.03 -14.61 -3.69
CA ASP A 96 -9.03 -13.54 -3.82
C ASP A 96 -7.64 -14.05 -3.46
N SER A 97 -7.52 -14.84 -2.39
CA SER A 97 -6.28 -15.51 -2.02
C SER A 97 -5.80 -16.50 -3.08
N ALA A 98 -6.71 -17.26 -3.71
CA ALA A 98 -6.36 -18.20 -4.77
C ALA A 98 -5.79 -17.47 -5.99
N ILE A 99 -6.33 -16.32 -6.37
CA ILE A 99 -5.80 -15.50 -7.47
C ILE A 99 -4.35 -15.09 -7.16
N VAL A 100 -4.10 -14.58 -5.96
CA VAL A 100 -2.74 -14.21 -5.53
C VAL A 100 -1.80 -15.40 -5.55
N MET A 101 -2.23 -16.58 -5.08
CA MET A 101 -1.42 -17.79 -5.10
C MET A 101 -1.06 -18.25 -6.51
N VAL A 102 -2.00 -18.16 -7.46
CA VAL A 102 -1.73 -18.47 -8.87
C VAL A 102 -0.68 -17.52 -9.45
N VAL A 103 -0.78 -16.23 -9.15
CA VAL A 103 0.22 -15.22 -9.59
C VAL A 103 1.58 -15.55 -8.99
N ILE A 104 1.66 -15.85 -7.70
CA ILE A 104 2.92 -16.22 -7.03
C ILE A 104 3.52 -17.47 -7.71
N GLY A 105 2.71 -18.49 -7.99
CA GLY A 105 3.17 -19.70 -8.67
C GLY A 105 3.70 -19.42 -10.08
N ALA A 106 2.99 -18.61 -10.86
CA ALA A 106 3.44 -18.22 -12.20
C ALA A 106 4.75 -17.43 -12.18
N VAL A 107 4.85 -16.46 -11.25
CA VAL A 107 6.07 -15.66 -11.08
C VAL A 107 7.23 -16.50 -10.59
N ALA A 108 7.01 -17.47 -9.70
CA ALA A 108 8.04 -18.38 -9.24
C ALA A 108 8.63 -19.22 -10.41
N ALA A 109 7.77 -19.73 -11.29
CA ALA A 109 8.20 -20.43 -12.49
C ALA A 109 8.98 -19.51 -13.45
N ALA A 110 8.50 -18.28 -13.67
CA ALA A 110 9.19 -17.28 -14.49
C ALA A 110 10.57 -16.93 -13.90
N ASN A 111 10.65 -16.69 -12.59
CA ASN A 111 11.90 -16.38 -11.90
C ASN A 111 12.90 -17.55 -11.99
N TRP A 112 12.44 -18.79 -11.88
CA TRP A 112 13.30 -19.95 -12.09
C TRP A 112 13.89 -19.94 -13.50
N LEU A 113 13.08 -19.70 -14.52
CA LEU A 113 13.52 -19.64 -15.91
C LEU A 113 14.50 -18.49 -16.17
N LEU A 114 14.24 -17.30 -15.60
CA LEU A 114 15.12 -16.15 -15.70
C LEU A 114 16.49 -16.44 -15.05
N ASN A 115 16.51 -17.06 -13.88
CA ASN A 115 17.74 -17.44 -13.19
C ASN A 115 18.50 -18.54 -13.95
N TYR A 116 17.81 -19.53 -14.51
CA TYR A 116 18.40 -20.57 -15.33
C TYR A 116 19.12 -19.97 -16.55
N ASN A 117 18.52 -18.99 -17.19
CA ASN A 117 19.11 -18.28 -18.34
C ASN A 117 20.09 -17.17 -17.93
N ARG A 118 20.40 -17.02 -16.64
CA ARG A 118 21.31 -15.99 -16.09
C ARG A 118 20.93 -14.55 -16.46
N VAL A 119 19.64 -14.30 -16.71
CA VAL A 119 19.12 -12.96 -17.07
C VAL A 119 19.48 -11.91 -16.02
N PRO A 120 19.39 -12.16 -14.69
CA PRO A 120 19.83 -11.19 -13.69
C PRO A 120 21.30 -10.80 -13.85
N ASN A 121 22.18 -11.75 -14.17
CA ASN A 121 23.60 -11.45 -14.38
C ASN A 121 23.81 -10.57 -15.61
N MET A 122 23.13 -10.87 -16.73
CA MET A 122 23.20 -10.03 -17.95
C MET A 122 22.72 -8.60 -17.69
N ILE A 123 21.64 -8.46 -16.93
CA ILE A 123 21.12 -7.13 -16.55
C ILE A 123 22.10 -6.42 -15.61
N THR A 124 22.72 -7.16 -14.68
CA THR A 124 23.75 -6.61 -13.76
C THR A 124 24.96 -6.10 -14.55
N ASP A 125 25.50 -6.89 -15.46
CA ASP A 125 26.66 -6.50 -16.28
C ASP A 125 26.34 -5.28 -17.14
N PHE A 126 25.14 -5.25 -17.73
CA PHE A 126 24.64 -4.09 -18.48
C PHE A 126 24.50 -2.87 -17.57
N ALA A 127 23.88 -3.01 -16.41
CA ALA A 127 23.69 -1.92 -15.46
C ALA A 127 25.03 -1.34 -14.98
N LEU A 128 26.01 -2.21 -14.65
CA LEU A 128 27.34 -1.78 -14.22
C LEU A 128 28.13 -1.07 -15.33
N THR A 129 27.83 -1.36 -16.60
CA THR A 129 28.45 -0.64 -17.73
C THR A 129 28.01 0.80 -17.84
N PHE A 130 26.73 1.08 -17.56
CA PHE A 130 26.11 2.41 -17.70
C PHE A 130 25.97 3.16 -16.38
N MET A 131 25.84 2.44 -15.27
CA MET A 131 25.62 2.98 -13.94
C MET A 131 26.90 2.90 -13.11
N THR A 132 27.75 3.90 -13.24
CA THR A 132 29.04 3.97 -12.53
C THR A 132 28.90 4.32 -11.05
N ALA A 133 27.74 4.86 -10.64
CA ALA A 133 27.50 5.31 -9.27
C ALA A 133 26.22 4.68 -8.69
N LYS A 134 26.30 4.30 -7.43
CA LYS A 134 25.20 3.72 -6.63
C LYS A 134 23.90 4.52 -6.71
N TRP A 135 23.99 5.85 -6.64
CA TRP A 135 22.84 6.73 -6.69
C TRP A 135 22.13 6.70 -8.06
N MET A 136 22.86 6.48 -9.17
CA MET A 136 22.25 6.35 -10.51
C MET A 136 21.34 5.12 -10.58
N PHE A 137 21.77 3.99 -10.01
CA PHE A 137 20.95 2.79 -9.93
C PHE A 137 19.72 3.03 -9.05
N LEU A 138 19.89 3.66 -7.89
CA LEU A 138 18.77 3.94 -6.99
C LEU A 138 17.71 4.81 -7.67
N ILE A 139 18.10 5.92 -8.31
CA ILE A 139 17.16 6.79 -9.02
C ILE A 139 16.49 6.05 -10.18
N SER A 140 17.25 5.30 -10.98
CA SER A 140 16.69 4.54 -12.10
C SER A 140 15.68 3.49 -11.64
N SER A 141 15.98 2.79 -10.55
CA SER A 141 15.06 1.80 -9.95
C SER A 141 13.82 2.46 -9.36
N MET A 142 13.98 3.63 -8.72
CA MET A 142 12.84 4.42 -8.21
C MET A 142 11.89 4.81 -9.34
N ILE A 143 12.42 5.37 -10.43
CA ILE A 143 11.61 5.73 -11.59
C ILE A 143 10.91 4.50 -12.18
N LEU A 144 11.62 3.38 -12.28
CA LEU A 144 11.04 2.14 -12.78
C LEU A 144 9.89 1.65 -11.89
N PHE A 145 10.09 1.57 -10.56
CA PHE A 145 9.05 1.16 -9.64
C PHE A 145 7.86 2.12 -9.61
N LEU A 146 8.12 3.42 -9.72
CA LEU A 146 7.07 4.42 -9.82
C LEU A 146 6.22 4.19 -11.09
N VAL A 147 6.87 4.07 -12.26
CA VAL A 147 6.17 3.84 -13.53
C VAL A 147 5.41 2.53 -13.52
N VAL A 148 6.02 1.45 -13.02
CA VAL A 148 5.36 0.14 -12.92
C VAL A 148 4.21 0.17 -11.92
N GLY A 149 4.39 0.85 -10.79
CA GLY A 149 3.36 1.04 -9.76
C GLY A 149 2.14 1.83 -10.22
N LEU A 150 2.25 2.62 -11.32
CA LEU A 150 1.10 3.27 -11.94
C LEU A 150 0.13 2.27 -12.58
N PHE A 151 0.63 1.13 -13.07
CA PHE A 151 -0.13 0.18 -13.89
C PHE A 151 -0.36 -1.16 -13.21
N LEU A 152 0.56 -1.58 -12.35
CA LEU A 152 0.52 -2.87 -11.67
C LEU A 152 0.22 -2.68 -10.18
N GLU A 153 -0.51 -3.63 -9.65
CA GLU A 153 -0.69 -3.75 -8.20
C GLU A 153 0.67 -4.02 -7.53
N GLY A 154 0.89 -3.38 -6.36
CA GLY A 154 2.20 -3.34 -5.72
C GLY A 154 2.81 -4.71 -5.42
N ILE A 155 1.99 -5.69 -4.99
CA ILE A 155 2.48 -7.04 -4.70
C ILE A 155 2.96 -7.73 -5.98
N ALA A 156 2.18 -7.63 -7.06
CA ALA A 156 2.55 -8.21 -8.35
C ALA A 156 3.84 -7.58 -8.91
N ALA A 157 3.95 -6.26 -8.86
CA ALA A 157 5.15 -5.53 -9.27
C ALA A 157 6.39 -5.96 -8.45
N MET A 158 6.23 -6.10 -7.13
CA MET A 158 7.30 -6.53 -6.23
C MET A 158 7.77 -7.96 -6.55
N LEU A 159 6.85 -8.89 -6.73
CA LEU A 159 7.16 -10.29 -7.02
C LEU A 159 7.95 -10.45 -8.32
N VAL A 160 7.68 -9.62 -9.33
CA VAL A 160 8.35 -9.69 -10.64
C VAL A 160 9.69 -8.97 -10.61
N LEU A 161 9.74 -7.74 -10.10
CA LEU A 161 10.92 -6.87 -10.27
C LEU A 161 11.98 -7.05 -9.20
N VAL A 162 11.58 -7.32 -7.94
CA VAL A 162 12.56 -7.44 -6.84
C VAL A 162 13.57 -8.57 -7.07
N PRO A 163 13.18 -9.78 -7.50
CA PRO A 163 14.15 -10.85 -7.75
C PRO A 163 15.20 -10.50 -8.82
N ILE A 164 14.87 -9.61 -9.75
CA ILE A 164 15.75 -9.15 -10.82
C ILE A 164 16.67 -8.02 -10.34
N LEU A 165 16.11 -7.03 -9.66
CA LEU A 165 16.82 -5.80 -9.31
C LEU A 165 17.58 -5.88 -7.98
N HIS A 166 17.12 -6.69 -7.02
CA HIS A 166 17.77 -6.83 -5.73
C HIS A 166 19.21 -7.34 -5.81
N PRO A 167 19.56 -8.39 -6.62
CA PRO A 167 20.95 -8.80 -6.80
C PRO A 167 21.84 -7.68 -7.32
N ILE A 168 21.31 -6.84 -8.23
CA ILE A 168 22.03 -5.66 -8.76
C ILE A 168 22.28 -4.65 -7.66
N ALA A 169 21.26 -4.33 -6.85
CA ALA A 169 21.40 -3.43 -5.71
C ALA A 169 22.53 -3.88 -4.77
N VAL A 170 22.54 -5.17 -4.42
CA VAL A 170 23.55 -5.75 -3.53
C VAL A 170 24.94 -5.69 -4.16
N SER A 171 25.09 -6.02 -5.46
CA SER A 171 26.37 -5.95 -6.17
C SER A 171 26.95 -4.53 -6.23
N MET A 172 26.09 -3.51 -6.24
CA MET A 172 26.46 -2.10 -6.17
C MET A 172 26.67 -1.60 -4.72
N GLY A 173 26.59 -2.49 -3.72
CA GLY A 173 26.80 -2.14 -2.31
C GLY A 173 25.66 -1.37 -1.68
N VAL A 174 24.41 -1.52 -2.18
CA VAL A 174 23.21 -1.00 -1.51
C VAL A 174 22.81 -1.96 -0.40
N ASP A 175 22.52 -1.43 0.78
CA ASP A 175 21.98 -2.23 1.88
C ASP A 175 20.63 -2.84 1.49
N PRO A 176 20.42 -4.17 1.68
CA PRO A 176 19.18 -4.85 1.30
C PRO A 176 17.94 -4.28 1.97
N THR A 177 18.03 -3.88 3.24
CA THR A 177 16.91 -3.31 4.00
C THR A 177 16.54 -1.94 3.46
N HIS A 178 17.55 -1.10 3.20
CA HIS A 178 17.35 0.21 2.59
C HIS A 178 16.67 0.07 1.21
N TYR A 179 17.15 -0.85 0.39
CA TYR A 179 16.56 -1.07 -0.93
C TYR A 179 15.12 -1.59 -0.84
N GLY A 180 14.84 -2.51 0.08
CA GLY A 180 13.49 -3.01 0.34
C GLY A 180 12.51 -1.90 0.73
N ILE A 181 12.91 -1.01 1.64
CA ILE A 181 12.10 0.15 2.07
C ILE A 181 11.83 1.06 0.87
N LEU A 182 12.86 1.36 0.07
CA LEU A 182 12.75 2.19 -1.13
C LEU A 182 11.74 1.61 -2.13
N VAL A 183 11.81 0.30 -2.40
CA VAL A 183 10.89 -0.39 -3.31
C VAL A 183 9.44 -0.29 -2.81
N VAL A 184 9.19 -0.65 -1.55
CA VAL A 184 7.86 -0.60 -0.95
C VAL A 184 7.29 0.82 -0.99
N PHE A 185 8.11 1.80 -0.63
CA PHE A 185 7.70 3.20 -0.60
C PHE A 185 7.31 3.72 -1.99
N ASN A 186 8.13 3.42 -3.01
CA ASN A 186 7.81 3.82 -4.40
C ASN A 186 6.53 3.16 -4.92
N LEU A 187 6.30 1.88 -4.60
CA LEU A 187 5.07 1.20 -5.00
C LEU A 187 3.84 1.78 -4.29
N MET A 188 3.97 2.19 -3.01
CA MET A 188 2.89 2.87 -2.30
C MET A 188 2.56 4.23 -2.93
N ILE A 189 3.58 5.01 -3.32
CA ILE A 189 3.40 6.25 -4.08
C ILE A 189 2.68 5.96 -5.41
N GLY A 190 3.04 4.89 -6.11
CA GLY A 190 2.38 4.46 -7.34
C GLY A 190 0.87 4.24 -7.18
N LEU A 191 0.43 3.69 -6.04
CA LEU A 191 -0.99 3.43 -5.75
C LEU A 191 -1.84 4.70 -5.62
N ILE A 192 -1.24 5.84 -5.30
CA ILE A 192 -1.94 7.14 -5.21
C ILE A 192 -1.70 8.02 -6.43
N THR A 193 -0.86 7.57 -7.37
CA THR A 193 -0.45 8.39 -8.53
C THR A 193 -1.40 8.17 -9.71
N PRO A 194 -1.90 9.24 -10.35
CA PRO A 194 -2.66 9.13 -11.60
C PRO A 194 -1.80 8.53 -12.72
N PRO A 195 -2.36 7.77 -13.70
CA PRO A 195 -3.79 7.67 -14.04
C PRO A 195 -4.55 6.53 -13.38
N MET A 196 -3.86 5.49 -12.85
CA MET A 196 -4.51 4.27 -12.39
C MET A 196 -4.69 4.20 -10.86
N GLY A 197 -4.00 5.02 -10.08
CA GLY A 197 -3.96 5.00 -8.61
C GLY A 197 -5.14 4.33 -7.91
N LEU A 198 -5.00 3.05 -7.56
CA LEU A 198 -6.11 2.24 -7.02
C LEU A 198 -6.74 2.88 -5.78
N CYS A 199 -5.94 3.53 -4.93
CA CYS A 199 -6.43 4.22 -3.75
C CYS A 199 -7.32 5.42 -4.11
N LEU A 200 -7.08 6.08 -5.26
CA LEU A 200 -7.90 7.22 -5.70
C LEU A 200 -9.31 6.77 -6.07
N PHE A 201 -9.47 5.61 -6.70
CA PHE A 201 -10.79 5.06 -7.02
C PHE A 201 -11.56 4.66 -5.75
N VAL A 202 -10.87 4.09 -4.76
CA VAL A 202 -11.49 3.76 -3.47
C VAL A 202 -11.95 5.01 -2.76
N VAL A 203 -11.11 6.05 -2.69
CA VAL A 203 -11.48 7.33 -2.08
C VAL A 203 -12.64 7.98 -2.82
N ASP A 204 -12.63 7.98 -4.15
CA ASP A 204 -13.73 8.55 -4.96
C ASP A 204 -15.04 7.79 -4.74
N SER A 205 -15.00 6.46 -4.63
CA SER A 205 -16.19 5.64 -4.37
C SER A 205 -16.84 5.89 -3.00
N VAL A 206 -16.06 6.37 -2.03
CA VAL A 206 -16.55 6.67 -0.66
C VAL A 206 -16.94 8.13 -0.52
N ALA A 207 -16.15 9.03 -1.09
CA ALA A 207 -16.33 10.48 -0.92
C ALA A 207 -17.19 11.13 -2.01
N GLU A 208 -17.40 10.44 -3.15
CA GLU A 208 -18.22 10.89 -4.30
C GLU A 208 -17.87 12.31 -4.82
N VAL A 209 -16.58 12.72 -4.66
CA VAL A 209 -16.12 14.05 -5.05
C VAL A 209 -15.78 14.20 -6.53
N GLY A 210 -15.65 13.07 -7.22
CA GLY A 210 -15.24 13.02 -8.62
C GLY A 210 -13.72 12.94 -8.81
N LEU A 211 -13.28 11.90 -9.53
CA LEU A 211 -11.88 11.53 -9.73
C LEU A 211 -11.01 12.70 -10.23
N GLY A 212 -11.55 13.55 -11.13
CA GLY A 212 -10.81 14.68 -11.66
C GLY A 212 -10.45 15.75 -10.61
N ARG A 213 -11.32 16.02 -9.65
CA ARG A 213 -11.03 16.91 -8.51
C ARG A 213 -10.01 16.29 -7.57
N LEU A 214 -10.17 15.00 -7.29
CA LEU A 214 -9.28 14.25 -6.43
C LEU A 214 -7.84 14.22 -7.00
N ILE A 215 -7.69 13.93 -8.28
CA ILE A 215 -6.39 13.94 -8.97
C ILE A 215 -5.73 15.32 -8.85
N ARG A 216 -6.49 16.40 -9.04
CA ARG A 216 -5.94 17.77 -8.94
C ARG A 216 -5.47 18.11 -7.53
N GLN A 217 -6.12 17.58 -6.51
CA GLN A 217 -5.78 17.85 -5.11
C GLN A 217 -4.63 16.99 -4.59
N ILE A 218 -4.37 15.81 -5.20
CA ILE A 218 -3.31 14.90 -4.75
C ILE A 218 -1.91 15.34 -5.18
N TRP A 219 -1.77 16.17 -6.24
CA TRP A 219 -0.48 16.59 -6.75
C TRP A 219 0.47 17.21 -5.72
N PRO A 220 0.02 18.09 -4.81
CA PRO A 220 0.90 18.63 -3.78
C PRO A 220 1.40 17.57 -2.81
N PHE A 221 0.56 16.58 -2.46
CA PHE A 221 0.93 15.47 -1.58
C PHE A 221 1.96 14.57 -2.26
N PHE A 222 1.76 14.27 -3.53
CA PHE A 222 2.70 13.51 -4.35
C PHE A 222 4.08 14.18 -4.42
N LEU A 223 4.15 15.50 -4.60
CA LEU A 223 5.41 16.25 -4.61
C LEU A 223 6.12 16.19 -3.24
N VAL A 224 5.37 16.23 -2.14
CA VAL A 224 5.93 16.09 -0.78
C VAL A 224 6.47 14.68 -0.53
N GLU A 225 5.87 13.66 -1.13
CA GLU A 225 6.32 12.26 -0.98
C GLU A 225 7.55 11.94 -1.84
N LEU A 226 7.78 12.69 -2.92
CA LEU A 226 8.93 12.53 -3.81
C LEU A 226 10.22 13.17 -3.25
N VAL A 227 10.14 14.07 -2.27
CA VAL A 227 11.26 14.77 -1.62
C VAL A 227 11.67 14.09 -0.32
#